data_752fa22dab7f584e3e5a6ae592955114
#
_entry.id   752fa22dab7f584e3e5a6ae592955114
#
_cell.length_a   1.000
_cell.length_b   1.000
_cell.length_c   1.000
_cell.angle_alpha   90.00
_cell.angle_beta   90.00
_cell.angle_gamma   90.00
#
_symmetry.space_group_name_H-M   'P 1'
#
loop_
_entity.id
_entity.type
_entity.pdbx_description
1 polymer ?
#
loop_
_entity_poly.entity_id
_entity_poly.type
_entity_poly.pdbx_seq_one_letter_code
_entity_poly.pdbx_strand_id
1 'polypeptide(L)'
;MSVNHDTGERRVVLDPTPPGPPTEAAMRDLVHWYNQAIREHAWPLLVATEFVFRFLAIHPFQDGNGRLGRALFLLALMQGDDPDFTRVIRFISIDRQIERHRPLYYSVLHQASGGRFHEDPRLYQLDGLASFFLRMLETALADIAILRGRYAALQRLSESAVTVIACFRTTPERRLKVADLVAETGLVRRTVQNALVSLTEAGLLQRLGAGPATRYQLIF
;
A
#
# COMPACT_ATOMS: atom_id res chain seq x y z
N MET A 1 0.26 -7.19 -18.87
CA MET A 1 1.32 -8.20 -18.83
C MET A 1 2.08 -8.08 -17.52
N SER A 2 2.14 -9.11 -16.69
CA SER A 2 2.93 -9.06 -15.45
C SER A 2 4.17 -9.94 -15.63
N VAL A 3 5.31 -9.45 -15.16
CA VAL A 3 6.56 -10.24 -15.13
C VAL A 3 6.67 -10.81 -13.71
N ASN A 4 6.76 -12.12 -13.59
CA ASN A 4 7.06 -12.72 -12.29
C ASN A 4 8.56 -12.53 -12.04
N HIS A 5 8.93 -11.63 -11.13
CA HIS A 5 10.33 -11.30 -10.85
C HIS A 5 11.15 -12.47 -10.27
N ASP A 6 10.49 -13.46 -9.67
CA ASP A 6 11.17 -14.57 -9.00
C ASP A 6 11.59 -15.72 -9.97
N THR A 7 10.92 -15.85 -11.10
CA THR A 7 11.18 -16.95 -12.05
C THR A 7 11.59 -16.50 -13.45
N GLY A 8 11.50 -15.20 -13.76
CA GLY A 8 11.72 -14.68 -15.12
C GLY A 8 10.63 -15.06 -16.13
N GLU A 9 9.64 -15.85 -15.74
CA GLU A 9 8.52 -16.21 -16.61
C GLU A 9 7.54 -15.04 -16.77
N ARG A 10 7.22 -14.71 -18.02
CA ARG A 10 6.19 -13.73 -18.35
C ARG A 10 4.81 -14.39 -18.25
N ARG A 11 4.09 -14.13 -17.17
CA ARG A 11 2.70 -14.56 -17.04
C ARG A 11 1.78 -13.43 -17.49
N VAL A 12 0.93 -13.69 -18.47
CA VAL A 12 -0.16 -12.77 -18.86
C VAL A 12 -1.23 -12.86 -17.77
N VAL A 13 -1.39 -11.78 -17.02
CA VAL A 13 -2.45 -11.67 -16.00
C VAL A 13 -3.77 -11.30 -16.66
N LEU A 14 -3.68 -10.43 -17.67
CA LEU A 14 -4.83 -9.90 -18.39
C LEU A 14 -4.41 -9.58 -19.83
N ASP A 15 -5.21 -10.01 -20.81
CA ASP A 15 -5.12 -9.61 -22.21
C ASP A 15 -6.07 -8.42 -22.42
N PRO A 16 -5.54 -7.20 -22.69
CA PRO A 16 -6.33 -5.98 -22.72
C PRO A 16 -7.09 -5.80 -24.03
N THR A 17 -7.84 -4.67 -24.12
CA THR A 17 -8.45 -4.24 -25.39
C THR A 17 -7.38 -4.00 -26.47
N PRO A 18 -7.73 -4.22 -27.76
CA PRO A 18 -6.88 -3.75 -28.86
C PRO A 18 -6.66 -2.25 -28.77
N PRO A 19 -5.45 -1.72 -29.05
CA PRO A 19 -5.17 -0.29 -29.01
C PRO A 19 -5.99 0.50 -30.03
N GLY A 20 -6.25 1.78 -29.73
CA GLY A 20 -6.96 2.71 -30.60
C GLY A 20 -8.46 2.81 -30.30
N PRO A 21 -9.33 2.91 -31.33
CA PRO A 21 -10.77 3.17 -31.16
C PRO A 21 -11.51 2.24 -30.20
N PRO A 22 -11.21 0.91 -30.15
CA PRO A 22 -11.84 0.03 -29.15
C PRO A 22 -11.52 0.42 -27.71
N THR A 23 -10.25 0.73 -27.42
CA THR A 23 -9.82 1.21 -26.09
C THR A 23 -10.50 2.52 -25.71
N GLU A 24 -10.61 3.47 -26.65
CA GLU A 24 -11.26 4.76 -26.42
C GLU A 24 -12.76 4.61 -26.16
N ALA A 25 -13.44 3.73 -26.89
CA ALA A 25 -14.85 3.42 -26.70
C ALA A 25 -15.07 2.80 -25.32
N ALA A 26 -14.31 1.75 -24.98
CA ALA A 26 -14.39 1.08 -23.69
C ALA A 26 -14.13 2.03 -22.49
N MET A 27 -13.19 2.98 -22.63
CA MET A 27 -12.95 4.00 -21.61
C MET A 27 -14.11 4.97 -21.46
N ARG A 28 -14.74 5.43 -22.56
CA ARG A 28 -15.94 6.29 -22.48
C ARG A 28 -17.09 5.58 -21.78
N ASP A 29 -17.34 4.32 -22.13
CA ASP A 29 -18.40 3.51 -21.53
C ASP A 29 -18.12 3.27 -20.04
N LEU A 30 -16.87 3.00 -19.67
CA LEU A 30 -16.46 2.85 -18.28
C LEU A 30 -16.72 4.11 -17.46
N VAL A 31 -16.32 5.28 -17.97
CA VAL A 31 -16.50 6.56 -17.27
C VAL A 31 -18.01 6.90 -17.15
N HIS A 32 -18.77 6.66 -18.21
CA HIS A 32 -20.23 6.88 -18.19
C HIS A 32 -20.90 5.99 -17.13
N TRP A 33 -20.62 4.70 -17.14
CA TRP A 33 -21.12 3.74 -16.15
C TRP A 33 -20.70 4.14 -14.72
N TYR A 34 -19.44 4.48 -14.50
CA TYR A 34 -18.96 4.87 -13.18
C TYR A 34 -19.67 6.09 -12.61
N ASN A 35 -19.86 7.13 -13.42
CA ASN A 35 -20.55 8.35 -13.01
C ASN A 35 -22.02 8.13 -12.62
N GLN A 36 -22.64 7.10 -13.15
CA GLN A 36 -23.99 6.67 -12.77
C GLN A 36 -23.94 5.77 -11.53
N ALA A 37 -23.12 4.72 -11.56
CA ALA A 37 -23.06 3.71 -10.50
C ALA A 37 -22.66 4.28 -9.13
N ILE A 38 -21.73 5.24 -9.08
CA ILE A 38 -21.26 5.82 -7.81
C ILE A 38 -22.34 6.62 -7.08
N ARG A 39 -23.36 7.08 -7.79
CA ARG A 39 -24.51 7.81 -7.21
C ARG A 39 -25.69 6.91 -6.84
N GLU A 40 -25.83 5.80 -7.52
CA GLU A 40 -27.01 4.92 -7.40
C GLU A 40 -26.75 3.71 -6.51
N HIS A 41 -25.48 3.31 -6.33
CA HIS A 41 -25.13 2.07 -5.65
C HIS A 41 -24.84 2.29 -4.17
N ALA A 42 -25.49 1.50 -3.30
CA ALA A 42 -25.35 1.58 -1.86
C ALA A 42 -23.95 1.14 -1.33
N TRP A 43 -23.13 0.51 -2.18
CA TRP A 43 -21.84 -0.07 -1.77
C TRP A 43 -20.68 0.51 -2.59
N PRO A 44 -20.08 1.63 -2.17
CA PRO A 44 -18.96 2.28 -2.88
C PRO A 44 -17.78 1.35 -3.15
N LEU A 45 -17.51 0.39 -2.25
CA LEU A 45 -16.44 -0.59 -2.43
C LEU A 45 -16.65 -1.47 -3.67
N LEU A 46 -17.88 -1.91 -3.93
CA LEU A 46 -18.18 -2.74 -5.10
C LEU A 46 -18.04 -1.93 -6.39
N VAL A 47 -18.55 -0.70 -6.40
CA VAL A 47 -18.40 0.22 -7.55
C VAL A 47 -16.93 0.52 -7.81
N ALA A 48 -16.14 0.82 -6.77
CA ALA A 48 -14.71 1.08 -6.89
C ALA A 48 -13.95 -0.15 -7.39
N THR A 49 -14.32 -1.35 -6.93
CA THR A 49 -13.71 -2.62 -7.36
C THR A 49 -13.97 -2.86 -8.85
N GLU A 50 -15.22 -2.74 -9.30
CA GLU A 50 -15.57 -2.93 -10.71
C GLU A 50 -14.93 -1.86 -11.60
N PHE A 51 -14.96 -0.60 -11.17
CA PHE A 51 -14.34 0.50 -11.90
C PHE A 51 -12.87 0.27 -12.16
N VAL A 52 -12.12 -0.05 -11.11
CA VAL A 52 -10.69 -0.32 -11.21
C VAL A 52 -10.39 -1.57 -12.00
N PHE A 53 -11.16 -2.63 -11.80
CA PHE A 53 -10.96 -3.86 -12.56
C PHE A 53 -11.16 -3.63 -14.05
N ARG A 54 -12.27 -2.97 -14.46
CA ARG A 54 -12.56 -2.66 -15.87
C ARG A 54 -11.51 -1.73 -16.47
N PHE A 55 -11.02 -0.74 -15.70
CA PHE A 55 -9.90 0.11 -16.11
C PHE A 55 -8.62 -0.71 -16.39
N LEU A 56 -8.30 -1.65 -15.52
CA LEU A 56 -7.13 -2.53 -15.71
C LEU A 56 -7.33 -3.50 -16.88
N ALA A 57 -8.56 -3.95 -17.13
CA ALA A 57 -8.90 -4.82 -18.24
C ALA A 57 -8.80 -4.08 -19.59
N ILE A 58 -9.21 -2.82 -19.64
CA ILE A 58 -9.04 -1.96 -20.82
C ILE A 58 -7.56 -1.65 -21.06
N HIS A 59 -6.81 -1.34 -20.01
CA HIS A 59 -5.36 -1.06 -20.03
C HIS A 59 -4.97 0.07 -20.98
N PRO A 60 -5.52 1.29 -20.85
CA PRO A 60 -5.45 2.33 -21.87
C PRO A 60 -4.06 2.92 -22.11
N PHE A 61 -3.11 2.73 -21.20
CA PHE A 61 -1.77 3.31 -21.30
C PHE A 61 -0.70 2.23 -21.51
N GLN A 62 0.44 2.60 -22.08
CA GLN A 62 1.56 1.69 -22.28
C GLN A 62 2.22 1.29 -20.96
N ASP A 63 2.25 2.19 -19.99
CA ASP A 63 2.76 1.96 -18.62
C ASP A 63 1.93 2.74 -17.59
N GLY A 64 2.05 2.34 -16.32
CA GLY A 64 1.42 3.04 -15.20
C GLY A 64 -0.02 2.65 -14.92
N ASN A 65 -0.68 1.78 -15.70
CA ASN A 65 -2.07 1.39 -15.47
C ASN A 65 -2.32 0.84 -14.07
N GLY A 66 -1.41 0.02 -13.55
CA GLY A 66 -1.52 -0.51 -12.18
C GLY A 66 -1.46 0.58 -11.11
N ARG A 67 -0.54 1.54 -11.24
CA ARG A 67 -0.42 2.69 -10.31
C ARG A 67 -1.65 3.57 -10.37
N LEU A 68 -2.08 3.90 -11.58
CA LEU A 68 -3.27 4.72 -11.79
C LEU A 68 -4.54 4.00 -11.31
N GLY A 69 -4.68 2.70 -11.58
CA GLY A 69 -5.81 1.90 -11.11
C GLY A 69 -5.94 1.94 -9.58
N ARG A 70 -4.84 1.82 -8.84
CA ARG A 70 -4.86 1.92 -7.37
C ARG A 70 -5.20 3.32 -6.88
N ALA A 71 -4.73 4.36 -7.56
CA ALA A 71 -5.13 5.74 -7.26
C ALA A 71 -6.62 5.99 -7.55
N LEU A 72 -7.14 5.46 -8.66
CA LEU A 72 -8.55 5.52 -9.02
C LEU A 72 -9.44 4.76 -8.02
N PHE A 73 -8.96 3.64 -7.47
CA PHE A 73 -9.67 2.91 -6.43
C PHE A 73 -9.88 3.77 -5.18
N LEU A 74 -8.80 4.41 -4.69
CA LEU A 74 -8.90 5.31 -3.54
C LEU A 74 -9.78 6.53 -3.84
N LEU A 75 -9.64 7.11 -5.03
CA LEU A 75 -10.48 8.23 -5.46
C LEU A 75 -11.97 7.85 -5.47
N ALA A 76 -12.31 6.67 -5.99
CA ALA A 76 -13.68 6.18 -6.01
C ALA A 76 -14.24 5.98 -4.60
N LEU A 77 -13.45 5.40 -3.68
CA LEU A 77 -13.85 5.26 -2.27
C LEU A 77 -14.04 6.60 -1.56
N MET A 78 -13.26 7.63 -1.95
CA MET A 78 -13.38 8.99 -1.39
C MET A 78 -14.63 9.74 -1.89
N GLN A 79 -15.31 9.25 -2.91
CA GLN A 79 -16.56 9.82 -3.43
C GLN A 79 -17.80 9.18 -2.81
N GLY A 80 -17.65 8.21 -1.92
CA GLY A 80 -18.76 7.62 -1.17
C GLY A 80 -19.35 8.62 -0.17
N ASP A 81 -20.62 8.41 0.18
CA ASP A 81 -21.44 9.31 1.01
C ASP A 81 -21.13 9.23 2.53
N ASP A 82 -20.27 8.29 2.97
CA ASP A 82 -19.88 8.16 4.37
C ASP A 82 -18.71 9.11 4.71
N PRO A 83 -18.97 10.21 5.48
CA PRO A 83 -17.94 11.20 5.79
C PRO A 83 -16.82 10.65 6.69
N ASP A 84 -17.12 9.71 7.58
CA ASP A 84 -16.13 9.14 8.50
C ASP A 84 -15.21 8.20 7.75
N PHE A 85 -15.77 7.37 6.86
CA PHE A 85 -14.98 6.52 5.98
C PHE A 85 -14.11 7.33 5.01
N THR A 86 -14.67 8.35 4.35
CA THR A 86 -13.92 9.22 3.43
C THR A 86 -12.82 10.02 4.13
N ARG A 87 -13.00 10.36 5.40
CA ARG A 87 -11.95 11.00 6.20
C ARG A 87 -10.78 10.06 6.46
N VAL A 88 -11.04 8.79 6.77
CA VAL A 88 -10.02 7.80 7.12
C VAL A 88 -9.29 7.27 5.89
N ILE A 89 -10.00 7.08 4.78
CA ILE A 89 -9.45 6.48 3.55
C ILE A 89 -8.25 7.25 2.98
N ARG A 90 -8.18 8.57 3.24
CA ARG A 90 -7.06 9.44 2.84
C ARG A 90 -5.72 9.07 3.49
N PHE A 91 -5.75 8.37 4.61
CA PHE A 91 -4.56 7.97 5.36
C PHE A 91 -4.20 6.49 5.16
N ILE A 92 -4.96 5.78 4.33
CA ILE A 92 -4.74 4.36 4.06
C ILE A 92 -3.71 4.21 2.94
N SER A 93 -2.69 3.39 3.19
CA SER A 93 -1.74 2.97 2.17
C SER A 93 -2.12 1.61 1.59
N ILE A 94 -3.08 1.60 0.65
CA ILE A 94 -3.51 0.36 -0.01
C ILE A 94 -2.40 -0.24 -0.88
N ASP A 95 -1.55 0.61 -1.48
CA ASP A 95 -0.40 0.16 -2.27
C ASP A 95 0.52 -0.76 -1.47
N ARG A 96 0.79 -0.39 -0.20
CA ARG A 96 1.63 -1.19 0.69
C ARG A 96 1.01 -2.56 0.97
N GLN A 97 -0.30 -2.64 1.14
CA GLN A 97 -0.98 -3.91 1.39
C GLN A 97 -1.01 -4.78 0.12
N ILE A 98 -1.28 -4.18 -1.03
CA ILE A 98 -1.27 -4.88 -2.31
C ILE A 98 0.14 -5.43 -2.61
N GLU A 99 1.20 -4.64 -2.38
CA GLU A 99 2.57 -5.09 -2.61
C GLU A 99 2.96 -6.28 -1.73
N ARG A 100 2.55 -6.28 -0.45
CA ARG A 100 2.75 -7.41 0.47
C ARG A 100 2.03 -8.69 0.01
N HIS A 101 0.93 -8.54 -0.71
CA HIS A 101 0.08 -9.65 -1.18
C HIS A 101 0.05 -9.75 -2.72
N ARG A 102 1.10 -9.26 -3.38
CA ARG A 102 1.19 -9.14 -4.84
C ARG A 102 0.83 -10.41 -5.63
N PRO A 103 1.30 -11.62 -5.27
CA PRO A 103 0.91 -12.84 -5.97
C PRO A 103 -0.59 -13.12 -5.90
N LEU A 104 -1.21 -12.91 -4.72
CA LEU A 104 -2.65 -13.07 -4.54
C LEU A 104 -3.43 -12.03 -5.35
N TYR A 105 -2.97 -10.77 -5.36
CA TYR A 105 -3.59 -9.72 -6.16
C TYR A 105 -3.67 -10.09 -7.65
N TYR A 106 -2.57 -10.55 -8.23
CA TYR A 106 -2.58 -10.99 -9.63
C TYR A 106 -3.43 -12.23 -9.88
N SER A 107 -3.50 -13.13 -8.90
CA SER A 107 -4.37 -14.31 -9.00
C SER A 107 -5.84 -13.93 -9.06
N VAL A 108 -6.32 -13.04 -8.17
CA VAL A 108 -7.73 -12.61 -8.16
C VAL A 108 -8.08 -11.74 -9.37
N LEU A 109 -7.13 -10.93 -9.88
CA LEU A 109 -7.32 -10.19 -11.13
C LEU A 109 -7.50 -11.16 -12.34
N HIS A 110 -6.67 -12.18 -12.41
CA HIS A 110 -6.80 -13.18 -13.48
C HIS A 110 -8.11 -13.96 -13.39
N GLN A 111 -8.50 -14.38 -12.18
CA GLN A 111 -9.75 -15.10 -11.95
C GLN A 111 -10.99 -14.28 -12.31
N ALA A 112 -10.95 -12.97 -12.05
CA ALA A 112 -12.07 -12.08 -12.31
C ALA A 112 -12.51 -12.03 -13.79
N SER A 113 -11.61 -12.31 -14.74
CA SER A 113 -11.89 -12.25 -16.18
C SER A 113 -11.52 -13.51 -16.97
N GLY A 114 -10.90 -14.51 -16.32
CA GLY A 114 -10.23 -15.58 -17.03
C GLY A 114 -9.02 -15.10 -17.85
N GLY A 115 -8.44 -13.96 -17.45
CA GLY A 115 -7.24 -13.39 -18.03
C GLY A 115 -7.44 -12.59 -19.33
N ARG A 116 -8.66 -12.16 -19.65
CA ARG A 116 -8.95 -11.40 -20.88
C ARG A 116 -9.99 -10.29 -20.67
N PHE A 117 -9.98 -9.31 -21.55
CA PHE A 117 -11.04 -8.30 -21.64
C PHE A 117 -12.36 -8.92 -22.16
N HIS A 118 -13.47 -8.45 -21.61
CA HIS A 118 -14.83 -8.76 -22.07
C HIS A 118 -15.59 -7.48 -22.41
N GLU A 119 -16.25 -7.46 -23.56
CA GLU A 119 -17.14 -6.35 -23.95
C GLU A 119 -18.38 -6.27 -23.06
N ASP A 120 -18.89 -7.43 -22.63
CA ASP A 120 -20.00 -7.50 -21.66
C ASP A 120 -19.43 -7.58 -20.22
N PRO A 121 -19.58 -6.52 -19.40
CA PRO A 121 -19.08 -6.51 -18.03
C PRO A 121 -19.69 -7.56 -17.11
N ARG A 122 -20.87 -8.10 -17.44
CA ARG A 122 -21.55 -9.14 -16.65
C ARG A 122 -20.81 -10.48 -16.64
N LEU A 123 -19.84 -10.65 -17.53
CA LEU A 123 -18.98 -11.83 -17.58
C LEU A 123 -17.84 -11.81 -16.57
N TYR A 124 -17.63 -10.66 -15.92
CA TYR A 124 -16.61 -10.57 -14.86
C TYR A 124 -17.11 -11.14 -13.53
N GLN A 125 -16.24 -11.88 -12.84
CA GLN A 125 -16.50 -12.47 -11.53
C GLN A 125 -15.70 -11.70 -10.47
N LEU A 126 -16.29 -10.65 -9.91
CA LEU A 126 -15.59 -9.69 -9.08
C LEU A 126 -15.58 -10.01 -7.59
N ASP A 127 -16.29 -11.03 -7.13
CA ASP A 127 -16.44 -11.38 -5.69
C ASP A 127 -15.09 -11.64 -5.01
N GLY A 128 -14.20 -12.37 -5.69
CA GLY A 128 -12.85 -12.65 -5.19
C GLY A 128 -12.00 -11.37 -5.06
N LEU A 129 -12.11 -10.47 -6.04
CA LEU A 129 -11.38 -9.21 -6.04
C LEU A 129 -11.96 -8.23 -5.00
N ALA A 130 -13.28 -8.15 -4.86
CA ALA A 130 -13.94 -7.34 -3.83
C ALA A 130 -13.55 -7.81 -2.42
N SER A 131 -13.56 -9.12 -2.20
CA SER A 131 -13.11 -9.72 -0.94
C SER A 131 -11.61 -9.45 -0.66
N PHE A 132 -10.77 -9.45 -1.69
CA PHE A 132 -9.37 -9.07 -1.58
C PHE A 132 -9.23 -7.62 -1.15
N PHE A 133 -9.88 -6.68 -1.83
CA PHE A 133 -9.82 -5.26 -1.48
C PHE A 133 -10.37 -4.97 -0.08
N LEU A 134 -11.46 -5.61 0.32
CA LEU A 134 -12.00 -5.48 1.67
C LEU A 134 -10.94 -5.86 2.72
N ARG A 135 -10.28 -7.02 2.58
CA ARG A 135 -9.21 -7.44 3.49
C ARG A 135 -8.02 -6.48 3.48
N MET A 136 -7.65 -5.94 2.32
CA MET A 136 -6.55 -4.96 2.25
C MET A 136 -6.91 -3.66 2.97
N LEU A 137 -8.16 -3.22 2.88
CA LEU A 137 -8.66 -2.06 3.63
C LEU A 137 -8.69 -2.33 5.13
N GLU A 138 -9.19 -3.48 5.58
CA GLU A 138 -9.19 -3.86 7.00
C GLU A 138 -7.77 -3.87 7.58
N THR A 139 -6.82 -4.46 6.86
CA THR A 139 -5.41 -4.51 7.28
C THR A 139 -4.79 -3.13 7.31
N ALA A 140 -5.09 -2.29 6.32
CA ALA A 140 -4.59 -0.92 6.25
C ALA A 140 -5.18 -0.02 7.36
N LEU A 141 -6.45 -0.25 7.75
CA LEU A 141 -7.07 0.41 8.90
C LEU A 141 -6.39 0.00 10.22
N ALA A 142 -6.06 -1.28 10.39
CA ALA A 142 -5.31 -1.74 11.56
C ALA A 142 -3.92 -1.10 11.64
N ASP A 143 -3.24 -0.90 10.50
CA ASP A 143 -1.95 -0.20 10.44
C ASP A 143 -2.04 1.25 10.95
N ILE A 144 -3.18 1.93 10.76
CA ILE A 144 -3.39 3.31 11.29
C ILE A 144 -3.28 3.34 12.82
N ALA A 145 -3.87 2.37 13.51
CA ALA A 145 -3.80 2.30 14.96
C ALA A 145 -2.35 2.12 15.45
N ILE A 146 -1.57 1.28 14.75
CA ILE A 146 -0.14 1.07 15.02
C ILE A 146 0.64 2.37 14.80
N LEU A 147 0.40 3.06 13.68
CA LEU A 147 1.07 4.31 13.34
C LEU A 147 0.74 5.43 14.34
N ARG A 148 -0.51 5.52 14.79
CA ARG A 148 -0.92 6.48 15.85
C ARG A 148 -0.22 6.18 17.16
N GLY A 149 -0.09 4.91 17.56
CA GLY A 149 0.66 4.50 18.75
C GLY A 149 2.14 4.89 18.65
N ARG A 150 2.77 4.65 17.50
CA ARG A 150 4.17 5.04 17.23
C ARG A 150 4.34 6.57 17.25
N TYR A 151 3.42 7.31 16.65
CA TYR A 151 3.46 8.78 16.67
C TYR A 151 3.34 9.34 18.09
N ALA A 152 2.41 8.81 18.89
CA ALA A 152 2.26 9.19 20.30
C ALA A 152 3.53 8.85 21.11
N ALA A 153 4.20 7.73 20.82
CA ALA A 153 5.48 7.37 21.42
C ALA A 153 6.58 8.36 21.01
N LEU A 154 6.64 8.77 19.74
CA LEU A 154 7.60 9.78 19.25
C LEU A 154 7.47 11.11 19.97
N GLN A 155 6.24 11.55 20.26
CA GLN A 155 5.98 12.82 20.99
C GLN A 155 6.43 12.80 22.46
N ARG A 156 6.64 11.62 23.04
CA ARG A 156 7.11 11.43 24.42
C ARG A 156 8.61 11.19 24.52
N LEU A 157 9.32 11.18 23.39
CA LEU A 157 10.75 10.96 23.38
C LEU A 157 11.49 12.13 24.00
N SER A 158 12.58 11.82 24.76
CA SER A 158 13.54 12.82 25.20
C SER A 158 14.30 13.40 23.99
N GLU A 159 14.87 14.60 24.13
CA GLU A 159 15.69 15.24 23.10
C GLU A 159 16.83 14.31 22.62
N SER A 160 17.45 13.61 23.56
CA SER A 160 18.51 12.64 23.23
C SER A 160 18.00 11.47 22.40
N ALA A 161 16.78 10.98 22.65
CA ALA A 161 16.18 9.91 21.85
C ALA A 161 15.80 10.42 20.43
N VAL A 162 15.33 11.67 20.33
CA VAL A 162 15.07 12.33 19.03
C VAL A 162 16.38 12.48 18.25
N THR A 163 17.45 12.87 18.89
CA THR A 163 18.78 12.99 18.27
C THR A 163 19.30 11.63 17.78
N VAL A 164 19.16 10.57 18.59
CA VAL A 164 19.59 9.21 18.21
C VAL A 164 18.75 8.65 17.05
N ILE A 165 17.44 8.81 17.05
CA ILE A 165 16.60 8.28 15.96
C ILE A 165 16.83 9.02 14.64
N ALA A 166 17.26 10.28 14.69
CA ALA A 166 17.58 11.07 13.50
C ALA A 166 18.74 10.46 12.69
N CYS A 167 19.69 9.75 13.33
CA CYS A 167 20.79 9.07 12.64
C CYS A 167 20.31 7.95 11.69
N PHE A 168 19.09 7.47 11.86
CA PHE A 168 18.50 6.41 11.03
C PHE A 168 17.61 6.96 9.92
N ARG A 169 17.21 8.25 9.95
CA ARG A 169 16.21 8.82 9.01
C ARG A 169 16.70 8.89 7.56
N THR A 170 17.96 9.25 7.37
CA THR A 170 18.55 9.39 6.02
C THR A 170 18.79 8.06 5.33
N THR A 171 19.04 7.01 6.12
CA THR A 171 19.29 5.66 5.63
C THR A 171 18.67 4.66 6.60
N PRO A 172 17.37 4.40 6.48
CA PRO A 172 16.60 3.61 7.44
C PRO A 172 17.09 2.16 7.61
N GLU A 173 17.75 1.60 6.58
CA GLU A 173 18.27 0.24 6.55
C GLU A 173 19.59 0.09 7.33
N ARG A 174 20.21 1.20 7.75
CA ARG A 174 21.48 1.17 8.52
C ARG A 174 21.30 0.39 9.82
N ARG A 175 22.35 -0.39 10.12
CA ARG A 175 22.51 -1.11 11.39
C ARG A 175 23.65 -0.48 12.16
N LEU A 176 23.32 0.36 13.15
CA LEU A 176 24.28 1.15 13.90
C LEU A 176 24.59 0.52 15.26
N LYS A 177 25.86 0.60 15.67
CA LYS A 177 26.30 0.26 17.03
C LYS A 177 26.21 1.49 17.93
N VAL A 178 26.26 1.28 19.25
CA VAL A 178 26.34 2.38 20.22
C VAL A 178 27.50 3.33 19.93
N ALA A 179 28.67 2.79 19.52
CA ALA A 179 29.84 3.60 19.20
C ALA A 179 29.63 4.53 18.01
N ASP A 180 28.95 4.04 16.98
CA ASP A 180 28.63 4.82 15.78
C ASP A 180 27.68 5.99 16.14
N LEU A 181 26.67 5.73 16.95
CA LEU A 181 25.73 6.74 17.44
C LEU A 181 26.38 7.76 18.36
N VAL A 182 27.30 7.36 19.21
CA VAL A 182 28.11 8.29 20.04
C VAL A 182 28.91 9.23 19.14
N ALA A 183 29.56 8.67 18.09
CA ALA A 183 30.37 9.47 17.16
C ALA A 183 29.50 10.43 16.33
N GLU A 184 28.32 10.00 15.86
CA GLU A 184 27.43 10.82 15.03
C GLU A 184 26.68 11.89 15.83
N THR A 185 26.26 11.60 17.06
CA THR A 185 25.45 12.50 17.90
C THR A 185 26.24 13.41 18.82
N GLY A 186 27.50 13.05 19.15
CA GLY A 186 28.30 13.72 20.19
C GLY A 186 27.78 13.49 21.61
N LEU A 187 26.74 12.67 21.81
CA LEU A 187 26.21 12.37 23.13
C LEU A 187 27.08 11.38 23.89
N VAL A 188 27.12 11.50 25.22
CA VAL A 188 27.82 10.52 26.06
C VAL A 188 27.20 9.14 25.95
N ARG A 189 28.01 8.11 25.99
CA ARG A 189 27.62 6.71 25.77
C ARG A 189 26.43 6.26 26.59
N ARG A 190 26.33 6.66 27.86
CA ARG A 190 25.20 6.32 28.74
C ARG A 190 23.86 6.93 28.25
N THR A 191 23.93 8.16 27.79
CA THR A 191 22.76 8.86 27.22
C THR A 191 22.26 8.16 25.94
N VAL A 192 23.19 7.77 25.04
CA VAL A 192 22.86 6.98 23.84
C VAL A 192 22.21 5.64 24.20
N GLN A 193 22.79 4.93 25.22
CA GLN A 193 22.24 3.66 25.67
C GLN A 193 20.80 3.80 26.24
N ASN A 194 20.56 4.81 27.08
CA ASN A 194 19.22 5.09 27.60
C ASN A 194 18.23 5.44 26.47
N ALA A 195 18.64 6.26 25.52
CA ALA A 195 17.84 6.58 24.35
C ALA A 195 17.50 5.34 23.52
N LEU A 196 18.46 4.44 23.31
CA LEU A 196 18.23 3.19 22.59
C LEU A 196 17.26 2.24 23.32
N VAL A 197 17.32 2.16 24.65
CA VAL A 197 16.35 1.40 25.44
C VAL A 197 14.95 1.98 25.23
N SER A 198 14.77 3.29 25.43
CA SER A 198 13.49 3.96 25.25
C SER A 198 12.92 3.81 23.83
N LEU A 199 13.77 3.93 22.79
CA LEU A 199 13.39 3.76 21.40
C LEU A 199 13.00 2.31 21.05
N THR A 200 13.65 1.34 21.69
CA THR A 200 13.34 -0.10 21.51
C THR A 200 12.03 -0.44 22.21
N GLU A 201 11.81 0.03 23.44
CA GLU A 201 10.56 -0.13 24.18
C GLU A 201 9.38 0.55 23.48
N ALA A 202 9.62 1.68 22.83
CA ALA A 202 8.63 2.38 22.01
C ALA A 202 8.33 1.67 20.65
N GLY A 203 9.04 0.56 20.34
CA GLY A 203 8.87 -0.16 19.08
C GLY A 203 9.35 0.60 17.84
N LEU A 204 10.26 1.57 18.02
CA LEU A 204 10.81 2.38 16.93
C LEU A 204 12.12 1.79 16.38
N LEU A 205 12.89 1.13 17.24
CA LEU A 205 14.13 0.44 16.89
C LEU A 205 14.04 -1.03 17.27
N GLN A 206 14.64 -1.89 16.47
CA GLN A 206 14.90 -3.28 16.83
C GLN A 206 16.37 -3.46 17.21
N ARG A 207 16.59 -4.27 18.24
CA ARG A 207 17.91 -4.69 18.67
C ARG A 207 18.30 -5.99 17.96
N LEU A 208 19.45 -6.00 17.31
CA LEU A 208 19.99 -7.14 16.57
C LEU A 208 21.29 -7.64 17.24
N GLY A 209 21.33 -8.93 17.58
CA GLY A 209 22.48 -9.57 18.21
C GLY A 209 22.61 -9.29 19.71
N ALA A 210 23.72 -9.73 20.28
CA ALA A 210 24.02 -9.61 21.70
C ALA A 210 25.49 -9.22 21.95
N GLY A 211 25.78 -8.69 23.16
CA GLY A 211 27.12 -8.30 23.57
C GLY A 211 27.73 -7.17 22.72
N PRO A 212 29.04 -7.18 22.47
CA PRO A 212 29.73 -6.12 21.72
C PRO A 212 29.30 -5.98 20.25
N ALA A 213 28.71 -7.03 19.68
CA ALA A 213 28.21 -7.06 18.30
C ALA A 213 26.80 -6.51 18.14
N THR A 214 26.13 -6.09 19.23
CA THR A 214 24.77 -5.53 19.19
C THR A 214 24.68 -4.34 18.23
N ARG A 215 23.67 -4.37 17.38
CA ARG A 215 23.32 -3.29 16.46
C ARG A 215 21.84 -2.94 16.63
N TYR A 216 21.49 -1.76 16.19
CA TYR A 216 20.12 -1.25 16.20
C TYR A 216 19.72 -0.86 14.79
N GLN A 217 18.46 -1.07 14.44
CA GLN A 217 17.88 -0.77 13.13
C GLN A 217 16.49 -0.21 13.31
N LEU A 218 16.07 0.71 12.43
CA LEU A 218 14.71 1.24 12.41
C LEU A 218 13.71 0.13 12.07
N ILE A 219 12.54 0.14 12.74
CA ILE A 219 11.40 -0.75 12.41
C ILE A 219 10.48 0.00 11.43
N PHE A 220 10.18 -0.63 10.30
CA PHE A 220 9.31 -0.11 9.24
C PHE A 220 7.89 -0.66 9.37
#